data_801bb449f2028e79b8d493d3ebd744e8
#
_entry.id   801bb449f2028e79b8d493d3ebd744e8
#
_cell.length_a   1.000
_cell.length_b   1.000
_cell.length_c   1.000
_cell.angle_alpha   90.00
_cell.angle_beta   90.00
_cell.angle_gamma   90.00
#
_symmetry.space_group_name_H-M   'P 1'
#
loop_
_entity.id
_entity.type
_entity.pdbx_description
1 polymer ?
#
loop_
_entity_poly.entity_id
_entity_poly.type
_entity_poly.pdbx_seq_one_letter_code
_entity_poly.pdbx_strand_id
1 'polypeptide(L)'
;MPVNIKELIDNGYIVICDTNVYLHIYRFSPEFSDFALRCMQAIQSGIIMPSTVRYEFLKHYRGYFSKMEKRVQNVGDDTKKQISNAARKVLNLCDNLQSLQYPDIEELRADLSQKFDELMAIPEAFFEDRTILDLIANPWKGQDPVYNLVELIINDSRVMTSVTQEEIYQICEEGERRYKTDPQTPPGFKDAKNKDG
;
A
#
# COMPACT_ATOMS: atom_id res chain seq x y z
N MET A 1 30.98 5.98 -2.34
CA MET A 1 30.94 5.52 -0.94
C MET A 1 29.48 5.51 -0.51
N PRO A 2 28.99 4.48 0.22
CA PRO A 2 27.66 4.54 0.78
C PRO A 2 27.58 5.68 1.81
N VAL A 3 26.53 6.47 1.73
CA VAL A 3 26.27 7.58 2.66
C VAL A 3 25.84 6.99 4.00
N ASN A 4 26.55 7.31 5.08
CA ASN A 4 26.14 6.92 6.43
C ASN A 4 25.15 7.97 6.98
N ILE A 5 23.85 7.64 6.93
CA ILE A 5 22.79 8.55 7.36
C ILE A 5 22.94 8.92 8.84
N LYS A 6 23.39 7.98 9.70
CA LYS A 6 23.59 8.26 11.12
C LYS A 6 24.67 9.34 11.35
N GLU A 7 25.79 9.24 10.62
CA GLU A 7 26.85 10.23 10.67
C GLU A 7 26.38 11.63 10.20
N LEU A 8 25.48 11.69 9.21
CA LEU A 8 24.86 12.94 8.79
C LEU A 8 24.00 13.54 9.90
N ILE A 9 23.20 12.73 10.57
CA ILE A 9 22.35 13.19 11.69
C ILE A 9 23.21 13.68 12.85
N ASP A 10 24.28 12.97 13.19
CA ASP A 10 25.23 13.36 14.23
C ASP A 10 25.93 14.69 13.88
N ASN A 11 26.06 15.00 12.60
CA ASN A 11 26.57 16.30 12.07
C ASN A 11 25.48 17.37 11.92
N GLY A 12 24.28 17.18 12.47
CA GLY A 12 23.21 18.15 12.49
C GLY A 12 22.29 18.18 11.27
N TYR A 13 22.40 17.19 10.36
CA TYR A 13 21.46 17.06 9.28
C TYR A 13 20.12 16.53 9.81
N ILE A 14 19.03 17.01 9.22
CA ILE A 14 17.66 16.59 9.52
C ILE A 14 17.09 15.72 8.42
N VAL A 15 16.17 14.82 8.79
CA VAL A 15 15.41 13.98 7.86
C VAL A 15 13.95 14.41 7.91
N ILE A 16 13.42 14.80 6.77
CA ILE A 16 11.99 15.10 6.60
C ILE A 16 11.38 14.01 5.71
N CYS A 17 10.39 13.34 6.25
CA CYS A 17 9.65 12.28 5.54
C CYS A 17 8.26 12.79 5.15
N ASP A 18 7.83 12.45 3.95
CA ASP A 18 6.44 12.62 3.53
C ASP A 18 5.50 11.64 4.26
N THR A 19 4.22 11.97 4.34
CA THR A 19 3.16 11.15 4.95
C THR A 19 3.17 9.71 4.42
N ASN A 20 3.39 9.56 3.11
CA ASN A 20 3.43 8.26 2.46
C ASN A 20 4.55 7.34 2.99
N VAL A 21 5.67 7.89 3.46
CA VAL A 21 6.75 7.07 4.04
C VAL A 21 6.25 6.31 5.26
N TYR A 22 5.50 6.95 6.15
CA TYR A 22 4.90 6.32 7.33
C TYR A 22 3.75 5.38 6.95
N LEU A 23 2.86 5.83 6.07
CA LEU A 23 1.67 5.10 5.69
C LEU A 23 1.98 3.85 4.84
N HIS A 24 3.06 3.84 4.07
CA HIS A 24 3.45 2.67 3.28
C HIS A 24 3.95 1.52 4.14
N ILE A 25 4.44 1.77 5.35
CA ILE A 25 4.85 0.71 6.28
C ILE A 25 3.68 -0.25 6.55
N TYR A 26 2.45 0.27 6.61
CA TYR A 26 1.23 -0.54 6.78
C TYR A 26 0.89 -1.43 5.56
N ARG A 27 1.55 -1.24 4.42
CA ARG A 27 1.27 -1.98 3.17
C ARG A 27 2.26 -3.09 2.89
N PHE A 28 3.33 -3.14 3.64
CA PHE A 28 4.38 -4.14 3.48
C PHE A 28 4.03 -5.47 4.15
N SER A 29 4.76 -6.53 3.81
CA SER A 29 4.72 -7.76 4.60
C SER A 29 5.18 -7.48 6.03
N PRO A 30 4.79 -8.29 7.03
CA PRO A 30 5.21 -8.10 8.42
C PRO A 30 6.72 -7.96 8.57
N GLU A 31 7.50 -8.81 7.91
CA GLU A 31 8.97 -8.79 7.99
C GLU A 31 9.56 -7.50 7.40
N PHE A 32 8.99 -7.02 6.29
CA PHE A 32 9.47 -5.79 5.67
C PHE A 32 9.02 -4.54 6.43
N SER A 33 7.84 -4.58 7.05
CA SER A 33 7.36 -3.53 7.96
C SER A 33 8.27 -3.39 9.18
N ASP A 34 8.66 -4.52 9.81
CA ASP A 34 9.58 -4.53 10.93
C ASP A 34 10.98 -4.02 10.53
N PHE A 35 11.45 -4.38 9.33
CA PHE A 35 12.71 -3.85 8.81
C PHE A 35 12.62 -2.34 8.60
N ALA A 36 11.58 -1.84 7.95
CA ALA A 36 11.37 -0.42 7.71
C ALA A 36 11.28 0.38 9.03
N LEU A 37 10.57 -0.16 10.03
CA LEU A 37 10.48 0.44 11.36
C LEU A 37 11.84 0.53 12.05
N ARG A 38 12.64 -0.53 12.00
CA ARG A 38 14.01 -0.50 12.56
C ARG A 38 14.88 0.55 11.88
N CYS A 39 14.77 0.70 10.55
CA CYS A 39 15.45 1.77 9.82
C CYS A 39 15.01 3.15 10.29
N MET A 40 13.71 3.39 10.44
CA MET A 40 13.16 4.65 10.92
C MET A 40 13.57 4.94 12.37
N GLN A 41 13.55 3.93 13.23
CA GLN A 41 14.01 4.05 14.63
C GLN A 41 15.49 4.39 14.73
N ALA A 42 16.32 3.83 13.85
CA ALA A 42 17.76 4.12 13.84
C ALA A 42 18.10 5.58 13.50
N ILE A 43 17.21 6.26 12.78
CA ILE A 43 17.37 7.66 12.37
C ILE A 43 16.40 8.61 13.07
N GLN A 44 15.61 8.13 14.01
CA GLN A 44 14.50 8.88 14.61
C GLN A 44 14.93 10.20 15.27
N SER A 45 16.14 10.26 15.83
CA SER A 45 16.68 11.49 16.46
C SER A 45 16.84 12.65 15.47
N GLY A 46 17.05 12.34 14.19
CA GLY A 46 17.17 13.34 13.13
C GLY A 46 15.86 13.64 12.40
N ILE A 47 14.77 12.91 12.69
CA ILE A 47 13.51 13.13 12.00
C ILE A 47 12.80 14.36 12.54
N ILE A 48 12.45 15.28 11.64
CA ILE A 48 11.54 16.41 11.91
C ILE A 48 10.29 16.22 11.05
N MET A 49 9.12 16.32 11.67
CA MET A 49 7.84 16.10 11.03
C MET A 49 7.15 17.44 10.73
N PRO A 50 6.84 17.76 9.46
CA PRO A 50 5.97 18.87 9.11
C PRO A 50 4.59 18.74 9.76
N SER A 51 3.97 19.84 10.15
CA SER A 51 2.62 19.82 10.75
C SER A 51 1.56 19.25 9.81
N THR A 52 1.70 19.46 8.51
CA THR A 52 0.84 18.87 7.47
C THR A 52 0.95 17.35 7.43
N VAL A 53 2.17 16.80 7.48
CA VAL A 53 2.43 15.35 7.53
C VAL A 53 1.81 14.74 8.78
N ARG A 54 1.96 15.38 9.94
CA ARG A 54 1.30 14.95 11.18
C ARG A 54 -0.22 14.88 11.00
N TYR A 55 -0.83 15.94 10.48
CA TYR A 55 -2.28 16.01 10.26
C TYR A 55 -2.76 14.91 9.32
N GLU A 56 -2.13 14.76 8.18
CA GLU A 56 -2.48 13.74 7.19
C GLU A 56 -2.29 12.32 7.73
N PHE A 57 -1.20 12.05 8.44
CA PHE A 57 -0.97 10.75 9.07
C PHE A 57 -2.11 10.42 10.05
N LEU A 58 -2.41 11.30 11.00
CA LEU A 58 -3.46 11.09 11.99
C LEU A 58 -4.86 10.93 11.35
N LYS A 59 -5.10 11.59 10.23
CA LYS A 59 -6.34 11.46 9.46
C LYS A 59 -6.48 10.09 8.79
N HIS A 60 -5.39 9.50 8.32
CA HIS A 60 -5.43 8.37 7.41
C HIS A 60 -5.00 7.02 8.01
N TYR A 61 -4.13 6.99 9.04
CA TYR A 61 -3.53 5.74 9.52
C TYR A 61 -4.55 4.68 9.94
N ARG A 62 -5.65 5.09 10.62
CA ARG A 62 -6.70 4.16 11.08
C ARG A 62 -7.42 3.44 9.93
N GLY A 63 -7.53 4.09 8.78
CA GLY A 63 -8.19 3.51 7.61
C GLY A 63 -7.31 2.51 6.83
N TYR A 64 -6.03 2.41 7.15
CA TYR A 64 -5.13 1.56 6.39
C TYR A 64 -5.38 0.08 6.61
N PHE A 65 -5.63 -0.36 7.84
CA PHE A 65 -5.93 -1.76 8.16
C PHE A 65 -7.18 -2.26 7.44
N SER A 66 -8.29 -1.53 7.55
CA SER A 66 -9.53 -1.92 6.88
C SER A 66 -9.44 -1.89 5.35
N LYS A 67 -8.60 -1.02 4.79
CA LYS A 67 -8.33 -1.01 3.34
C LYS A 67 -7.49 -2.20 2.90
N MET A 68 -6.52 -2.65 3.70
CA MET A 68 -5.71 -3.82 3.40
C MET A 68 -6.54 -5.10 3.46
N GLU A 69 -7.35 -5.28 4.49
CA GLU A 69 -8.26 -6.41 4.60
C GLU A 69 -9.18 -6.51 3.37
N LYS A 70 -9.87 -5.41 3.02
CA LYS A 70 -10.71 -5.35 1.82
C LYS A 70 -9.93 -5.64 0.53
N ARG A 71 -8.70 -5.15 0.42
CA ARG A 71 -7.86 -5.39 -0.76
C ARG A 71 -7.53 -6.87 -0.91
N VAL A 72 -7.19 -7.55 0.18
CA VAL A 72 -6.90 -8.98 0.17
C VAL A 72 -8.15 -9.78 -0.18
N GLN A 73 -9.30 -9.46 0.42
CA GLN A 73 -10.58 -10.07 0.07
C GLN A 73 -10.90 -9.90 -1.42
N ASN A 74 -10.78 -8.67 -1.95
CA ASN A 74 -11.02 -8.41 -3.37
C ASN A 74 -10.09 -9.22 -4.29
N VAL A 75 -8.80 -9.36 -3.94
CA VAL A 75 -7.86 -10.19 -4.71
C VAL A 75 -8.30 -11.66 -4.68
N GLY A 76 -8.76 -12.15 -3.52
CA GLY A 76 -9.31 -13.50 -3.38
C GLY A 76 -10.53 -13.72 -4.28
N ASP A 77 -11.50 -12.82 -4.20
CA ASP A 77 -12.73 -12.89 -5.00
C ASP A 77 -12.45 -12.78 -6.50
N ASP A 78 -11.57 -11.87 -6.91
CA ASP A 78 -11.17 -11.72 -8.31
C ASP A 78 -10.44 -12.96 -8.81
N THR A 79 -9.57 -13.58 -8.01
CA THR A 79 -8.87 -14.81 -8.36
C THR A 79 -9.87 -15.96 -8.58
N LYS A 80 -10.78 -16.19 -7.64
CA LYS A 80 -11.85 -17.21 -7.74
C LYS A 80 -12.69 -16.97 -9.00
N LYS A 81 -13.07 -15.72 -9.27
CA LYS A 81 -13.85 -15.34 -10.44
C LYS A 81 -13.12 -15.63 -11.76
N GLN A 82 -11.82 -15.36 -11.84
CA GLN A 82 -11.03 -15.64 -13.04
C GLN A 82 -10.92 -17.16 -13.29
N ILE A 83 -10.66 -17.95 -12.26
CA ILE A 83 -10.62 -19.42 -12.36
C ILE A 83 -11.98 -19.95 -12.84
N SER A 84 -13.09 -19.53 -12.22
CA SER A 84 -14.44 -19.94 -12.61
C SER A 84 -14.76 -19.55 -14.06
N ASN A 85 -14.39 -18.36 -14.49
CA ASN A 85 -14.58 -17.93 -15.88
C ASN A 85 -13.75 -18.75 -16.87
N ALA A 86 -12.51 -19.10 -16.51
CA ALA A 86 -11.66 -19.96 -17.32
C ALA A 86 -12.25 -21.36 -17.42
N ALA A 87 -12.67 -21.97 -16.30
CA ALA A 87 -13.32 -23.26 -16.25
C ALA A 87 -14.54 -23.31 -17.19
N ARG A 88 -15.45 -22.34 -17.04
CA ARG A 88 -16.66 -22.26 -17.87
C ARG A 88 -16.31 -22.18 -19.37
N LYS A 89 -15.32 -21.37 -19.75
CA LYS A 89 -14.92 -21.23 -21.16
C LYS A 89 -14.36 -22.55 -21.72
N VAL A 90 -13.50 -23.22 -20.95
CA VAL A 90 -12.86 -24.48 -21.37
C VAL A 90 -13.90 -25.61 -21.47
N LEU A 91 -14.77 -25.76 -20.44
CA LEU A 91 -15.79 -26.78 -20.44
C LEU A 91 -16.82 -26.59 -21.58
N ASN A 92 -17.19 -25.35 -21.92
CA ASN A 92 -18.04 -25.07 -23.07
C ASN A 92 -17.40 -25.51 -24.40
N LEU A 93 -16.06 -25.47 -24.54
CA LEU A 93 -15.40 -26.00 -25.73
C LEU A 93 -15.54 -27.54 -25.79
N CYS A 94 -15.45 -28.25 -24.66
CA CYS A 94 -15.72 -29.70 -24.61
C CYS A 94 -17.18 -30.01 -24.95
N ASP A 95 -18.12 -29.22 -24.43
CA ASP A 95 -19.57 -29.41 -24.76
C ASP A 95 -19.84 -29.23 -26.25
N ASN A 96 -19.16 -28.31 -26.94
CA ASN A 96 -19.26 -28.14 -28.38
C ASN A 96 -18.74 -29.40 -29.15
N LEU A 97 -17.61 -30.00 -28.70
CA LEU A 97 -17.05 -31.19 -29.30
C LEU A 97 -17.91 -32.43 -29.00
N GLN A 98 -18.51 -32.50 -27.83
CA GLN A 98 -19.44 -33.56 -27.44
C GLN A 98 -20.66 -33.56 -28.36
N SER A 99 -21.17 -32.39 -28.76
CA SER A 99 -22.28 -32.25 -29.71
C SER A 99 -21.96 -32.81 -31.10
N LEU A 100 -20.66 -32.90 -31.43
CA LEU A 100 -20.14 -33.49 -32.66
C LEU A 100 -19.74 -34.97 -32.52
N GLN A 101 -20.05 -35.60 -31.37
CA GLN A 101 -19.77 -37.00 -31.06
C GLN A 101 -18.28 -37.40 -31.15
N TYR A 102 -17.39 -36.48 -30.76
CA TYR A 102 -15.96 -36.80 -30.68
C TYR A 102 -15.72 -37.86 -29.59
N PRO A 103 -14.92 -38.91 -29.86
CA PRO A 103 -14.62 -39.96 -28.89
C PRO A 103 -13.82 -39.36 -27.72
N ASP A 104 -13.99 -39.93 -26.53
CA ASP A 104 -13.28 -39.64 -25.29
C ASP A 104 -13.43 -38.18 -24.75
N ILE A 105 -14.31 -37.38 -25.36
CA ILE A 105 -14.51 -35.97 -24.94
C ILE A 105 -15.15 -35.87 -23.56
N GLU A 106 -15.96 -36.85 -23.15
CA GLU A 106 -16.59 -36.88 -21.84
C GLU A 106 -15.55 -37.13 -20.74
N GLU A 107 -14.57 -37.99 -20.98
CA GLU A 107 -13.46 -38.25 -20.07
C GLU A 107 -12.57 -36.99 -19.92
N LEU A 108 -12.19 -36.37 -21.04
CA LEU A 108 -11.45 -35.13 -21.04
C LEU A 108 -12.18 -34.02 -20.28
N ARG A 109 -13.49 -33.90 -20.47
CA ARG A 109 -14.32 -32.90 -19.79
C ARG A 109 -14.37 -33.16 -18.27
N ALA A 110 -14.49 -34.40 -17.85
CA ALA A 110 -14.51 -34.79 -16.44
C ALA A 110 -13.16 -34.48 -15.76
N ASP A 111 -12.06 -34.86 -16.43
CA ASP A 111 -10.71 -34.58 -15.93
C ASP A 111 -10.45 -33.09 -15.80
N LEU A 112 -10.83 -32.28 -16.80
CA LEU A 112 -10.68 -30.81 -16.74
C LEU A 112 -11.54 -30.19 -15.63
N SER A 113 -12.79 -30.70 -15.46
CA SER A 113 -13.65 -30.21 -14.37
C SER A 113 -13.01 -30.47 -13.01
N GLN A 114 -12.53 -31.71 -12.79
CA GLN A 114 -11.83 -32.03 -11.54
C GLN A 114 -10.60 -31.15 -11.31
N LYS A 115 -9.80 -30.87 -12.33
CA LYS A 115 -8.63 -30.01 -12.19
C LYS A 115 -8.98 -28.56 -11.89
N PHE A 116 -10.07 -28.06 -12.43
CA PHE A 116 -10.57 -26.74 -12.08
C PHE A 116 -11.09 -26.66 -10.64
N ASP A 117 -11.74 -27.71 -10.14
CA ASP A 117 -12.18 -27.80 -8.74
C ASP A 117 -10.96 -27.83 -7.79
N GLU A 118 -9.94 -28.65 -8.11
CA GLU A 118 -8.68 -28.69 -7.37
C GLU A 118 -7.98 -27.29 -7.38
N LEU A 119 -7.96 -26.61 -8.53
CA LEU A 119 -7.39 -25.27 -8.65
C LEU A 119 -8.17 -24.24 -7.84
N MET A 120 -9.50 -24.33 -7.79
CA MET A 120 -10.35 -23.42 -7.03
C MET A 120 -10.13 -23.56 -5.52
N ALA A 121 -9.88 -24.77 -5.03
CA ALA A 121 -9.61 -25.02 -3.62
C ALA A 121 -8.36 -24.31 -3.08
N ILE A 122 -7.37 -24.00 -3.94
CA ILE A 122 -6.14 -23.34 -3.55
C ILE A 122 -6.38 -21.90 -3.05
N PRO A 123 -7.00 -20.98 -3.83
CA PRO A 123 -7.31 -19.65 -3.34
C PRO A 123 -8.35 -19.68 -2.21
N GLU A 124 -9.28 -20.60 -2.19
CA GLU A 124 -10.23 -20.76 -1.09
C GLU A 124 -9.50 -21.02 0.23
N ALA A 125 -8.63 -22.02 0.28
CA ALA A 125 -7.86 -22.34 1.47
C ALA A 125 -6.96 -21.16 1.91
N PHE A 126 -6.32 -20.48 0.96
CA PHE A 126 -5.41 -19.37 1.27
C PHE A 126 -6.14 -18.13 1.79
N PHE A 127 -7.23 -17.71 1.13
CA PHE A 127 -7.93 -16.47 1.47
C PHE A 127 -8.98 -16.64 2.59
N GLU A 128 -9.34 -17.88 2.95
CA GLU A 128 -10.21 -18.18 4.09
C GLU A 128 -9.43 -18.51 5.37
N ASP A 129 -8.09 -18.61 5.28
CA ASP A 129 -7.24 -18.78 6.45
C ASP A 129 -7.27 -17.52 7.33
N ARG A 130 -7.99 -17.62 8.46
CA ARG A 130 -8.14 -16.53 9.43
C ARG A 130 -6.79 -16.07 9.99
N THR A 131 -5.81 -16.96 10.07
CA THR A 131 -4.46 -16.61 10.56
C THR A 131 -3.79 -15.61 9.63
N ILE A 132 -3.94 -15.80 8.31
CA ILE A 132 -3.41 -14.88 7.29
C ILE A 132 -4.17 -13.54 7.33
N LEU A 133 -5.50 -13.59 7.41
CA LEU A 133 -6.33 -12.38 7.49
C LEU A 133 -6.04 -11.58 8.76
N ASP A 134 -5.88 -12.26 9.91
CA ASP A 134 -5.53 -11.62 11.18
C ASP A 134 -4.13 -11.00 11.13
N LEU A 135 -3.16 -11.63 10.48
CA LEU A 135 -1.82 -11.06 10.28
C LEU A 135 -1.84 -9.82 9.40
N ILE A 136 -2.73 -9.79 8.40
CA ILE A 136 -2.88 -8.64 7.50
C ILE A 136 -3.65 -7.51 8.19
N ALA A 137 -4.71 -7.83 8.91
CA ALA A 137 -5.55 -6.85 9.60
C ALA A 137 -4.88 -6.27 10.85
N ASN A 138 -4.06 -7.06 11.55
CA ASN A 138 -3.42 -6.68 12.79
C ASN A 138 -2.02 -7.31 12.95
N PRO A 139 -1.06 -6.94 12.09
CA PRO A 139 0.27 -7.56 12.06
C PRO A 139 1.03 -7.43 13.39
N TRP A 140 0.66 -6.47 14.23
CA TRP A 140 1.33 -6.19 15.51
C TRP A 140 0.47 -6.50 16.75
N LYS A 141 -0.58 -7.31 16.62
CA LYS A 141 -1.40 -7.82 17.74
C LYS A 141 -1.91 -6.73 18.69
N GLY A 142 -2.45 -5.65 18.14
CA GLY A 142 -3.06 -4.56 18.90
C GLY A 142 -2.09 -3.44 19.31
N GLN A 143 -0.79 -3.58 19.05
CA GLN A 143 0.18 -2.48 19.15
C GLN A 143 0.45 -1.94 17.76
N ASP A 144 0.45 -0.62 17.62
CA ASP A 144 0.78 0.04 16.34
C ASP A 144 2.16 0.71 16.45
N PRO A 145 3.24 0.04 16.04
CA PRO A 145 4.58 0.57 16.18
C PRO A 145 4.86 1.76 15.27
N VAL A 146 4.12 1.90 14.15
CA VAL A 146 4.21 3.08 13.27
C VAL A 146 3.61 4.29 13.97
N TYR A 147 2.42 4.11 14.56
CA TYR A 147 1.78 5.14 15.36
C TYR A 147 2.64 5.53 16.56
N ASN A 148 3.20 4.55 17.28
CA ASN A 148 4.08 4.80 18.41
C ASN A 148 5.34 5.59 18.01
N LEU A 149 5.94 5.28 16.85
CA LEU A 149 7.07 6.06 16.31
C LEU A 149 6.68 7.51 16.04
N VAL A 150 5.52 7.72 15.41
CA VAL A 150 5.00 9.07 15.12
C VAL A 150 4.68 9.83 16.41
N GLU A 151 4.04 9.17 17.39
CA GLU A 151 3.79 9.80 18.71
C GLU A 151 5.08 10.18 19.42
N LEU A 152 6.12 9.38 19.34
CA LEU A 152 7.40 9.67 19.93
C LEU A 152 8.03 10.93 19.29
N ILE A 153 7.96 11.06 17.96
CA ILE A 153 8.42 12.26 17.25
C ILE A 153 7.62 13.50 17.68
N ILE A 154 6.30 13.34 17.88
CA ILE A 154 5.41 14.42 18.33
C ILE A 154 5.75 14.84 19.77
N ASN A 155 5.90 13.87 20.67
CA ASN A 155 6.16 14.12 22.10
C ASN A 155 7.54 14.73 22.34
N ASP A 156 8.53 14.43 21.50
CA ASP A 156 9.86 15.03 21.54
C ASP A 156 9.88 16.46 20.96
N SER A 157 8.71 17.04 20.67
CA SER A 157 8.56 18.38 20.08
C SER A 157 9.29 18.56 18.75
N ARG A 158 9.46 17.49 18.00
CA ARG A 158 10.10 17.47 16.67
C ARG A 158 9.09 17.67 15.54
N VAL A 159 7.98 18.32 15.83
CA VAL A 159 7.00 18.75 14.83
C VAL A 159 7.23 20.22 14.51
N MET A 160 7.36 20.53 13.24
CA MET A 160 7.43 21.91 12.78
C MET A 160 6.15 22.66 13.15
N THR A 161 6.29 23.91 13.53
CA THR A 161 5.14 24.81 13.73
C THR A 161 4.27 24.87 12.49
N SER A 162 2.97 25.01 12.68
CA SER A 162 2.04 25.20 11.56
C SER A 162 2.43 26.48 10.81
N VAL A 163 2.50 26.39 9.49
CA VAL A 163 2.67 27.55 8.64
C VAL A 163 1.47 28.49 8.78
N THR A 164 1.73 29.76 8.80
CA THR A 164 0.69 30.79 8.83
C THR A 164 -0.08 30.83 7.51
N GLN A 165 -1.28 31.43 7.53
CA GLN A 165 -2.08 31.59 6.31
C GLN A 165 -1.34 32.42 5.24
N GLU A 166 -0.56 33.39 5.67
CA GLU A 166 0.27 34.22 4.81
C GLU A 166 1.38 33.41 4.10
N GLU A 167 2.08 32.57 4.88
CA GLU A 167 3.11 31.68 4.33
C GLU A 167 2.51 30.65 3.36
N ILE A 168 1.32 30.09 3.66
CA ILE A 168 0.59 29.21 2.72
C ILE A 168 0.31 29.95 1.42
N TYR A 169 -0.16 31.18 1.49
CA TYR A 169 -0.45 32.00 0.30
C TYR A 169 0.81 32.20 -0.55
N GLN A 170 1.93 32.58 0.09
CA GLN A 170 3.22 32.76 -0.61
C GLN A 170 3.72 31.47 -1.26
N ILE A 171 3.58 30.31 -0.58
CA ILE A 171 3.95 29.00 -1.13
C ILE A 171 3.08 28.67 -2.36
N CYS A 172 1.78 28.93 -2.29
CA CYS A 172 0.86 28.69 -3.41
C CYS A 172 1.19 29.58 -4.62
N GLU A 173 1.47 30.87 -4.39
CA GLU A 173 1.84 31.81 -5.44
C GLU A 173 3.15 31.41 -6.13
N GLU A 174 4.16 31.02 -5.36
CA GLU A 174 5.43 30.52 -5.90
C GLU A 174 5.21 29.19 -6.67
N GLY A 175 4.37 28.30 -6.17
CA GLY A 175 3.99 27.07 -6.88
C GLY A 175 3.36 27.37 -8.23
N GLU A 176 2.40 28.30 -8.27
CA GLU A 176 1.76 28.72 -9.53
C GLU A 176 2.76 29.36 -10.49
N ARG A 177 3.71 30.15 -10.00
CA ARG A 177 4.78 30.72 -10.81
C ARG A 177 5.63 29.65 -11.48
N ARG A 178 6.04 28.61 -10.70
CA ARG A 178 6.83 27.47 -11.22
C ARG A 178 6.10 26.67 -12.27
N TYR A 179 4.78 26.48 -12.12
CA TYR A 179 3.97 25.72 -13.09
C TYR A 179 3.81 26.46 -14.42
N LYS A 180 3.92 27.79 -14.42
CA LYS A 180 3.81 28.63 -15.63
C LYS A 180 5.13 28.77 -16.39
N THR A 181 6.26 28.33 -15.83
CA THR A 181 7.56 28.37 -16.52
C THR A 181 7.67 27.26 -17.59
N ASP A 182 8.39 27.54 -18.68
CA ASP A 182 8.71 26.57 -19.71
C ASP A 182 10.23 26.39 -19.82
N PRO A 183 10.82 25.21 -19.56
CA PRO A 183 10.12 24.00 -19.07
C PRO A 183 9.61 24.15 -17.63
N GLN A 184 8.51 23.45 -17.32
CA GLN A 184 7.94 23.45 -15.97
C GLN A 184 8.95 22.98 -14.93
N THR A 185 9.10 23.72 -13.85
CA THR A 185 10.11 23.43 -12.81
C THR A 185 9.51 22.51 -11.74
N PRO A 186 10.06 21.29 -11.55
CA PRO A 186 9.65 20.43 -10.44
C PRO A 186 10.06 21.01 -9.07
N PRO A 187 9.47 20.56 -7.94
CA PRO A 187 8.46 19.50 -7.83
C PRO A 187 7.03 19.99 -7.98
N GLY A 188 6.09 19.05 -8.17
CA GLY A 188 4.65 19.31 -8.00
C GLY A 188 3.88 19.65 -9.27
N PHE A 189 4.50 19.89 -10.41
CA PHE A 189 3.78 20.27 -11.65
C PHE A 189 2.77 19.20 -12.15
N LYS A 190 2.94 17.92 -11.75
CA LYS A 190 1.98 16.87 -12.06
C LYS A 190 0.70 16.98 -11.24
N ASP A 191 0.78 17.59 -10.07
CA ASP A 191 -0.34 17.75 -9.14
C ASP A 191 -1.24 18.93 -9.53
N ALA A 192 -0.75 19.84 -10.39
CA ALA A 192 -1.52 20.96 -10.92
C ALA A 192 -2.77 20.51 -11.70
N LYS A 193 -2.79 19.25 -12.18
CA LYS A 193 -3.94 18.65 -12.86
C LYS A 193 -5.01 18.10 -11.93
N ASN A 194 -4.73 18.00 -10.62
CA ASN A 194 -5.63 17.43 -9.62
C ASN A 194 -6.42 18.51 -8.83
N LYS A 195 -6.53 19.72 -9.38
CA LYS A 195 -7.26 20.83 -8.74
C LYS A 195 -8.78 20.62 -8.63
N ASP A 196 -9.33 19.55 -9.21
CA ASP A 196 -10.75 19.23 -9.26
C ASP A 196 -11.13 18.00 -8.40
N GLY A 197 -10.41 17.70 -7.32
CA GLY A 197 -10.68 16.59 -6.42
C GLY A 197 -10.82 17.01 -4.96
#